data_31ca6224db8126f8a3ff49d7efc147cb
#
_entry.id   31ca6224db8126f8a3ff49d7efc147cb
#
_cell.length_a   1.000
_cell.length_b   1.000
_cell.length_c   1.000
_cell.angle_alpha   90.00
_cell.angle_beta   90.00
_cell.angle_gamma   90.00
#
_symmetry.space_group_name_H-M   'P 1'
#
loop_
_entity.id
_entity.type
_entity.pdbx_description
1 polymer ?
#
loop_
_entity_poly.entity_id
_entity_poly.type
_entity_poly.pdbx_seq_one_letter_code
_entity_poly.pdbx_strand_id
1 'polypeptide(L)'
;MNIVSDKVDEVSTRLDNTSTKLNETSTRLNNVSTKLNEVSTRLDNTSTRLNNVSTRLDNTSNNLNDTSIRLNDVSTRLKDDYVNKT
;
A
#
# COMPACT_ATOMS: atom_id res chain seq x y z
N MET A 1 -17.64 -25.23 -58.08
CA MET A 1 -16.89 -24.92 -56.86
C MET A 1 -16.22 -23.56 -56.96
N ASN A 2 -16.43 -22.72 -55.97
CA ASN A 2 -15.96 -21.36 -56.03
C ASN A 2 -14.88 -21.14 -55.00
N ILE A 3 -13.63 -21.05 -55.46
CA ILE A 3 -12.46 -20.86 -54.60
C ILE A 3 -12.53 -19.53 -53.89
N VAL A 4 -13.04 -18.49 -54.53
CA VAL A 4 -13.16 -17.17 -53.95
C VAL A 4 -14.14 -17.19 -52.78
N SER A 5 -15.27 -17.85 -52.94
CA SER A 5 -16.27 -17.98 -51.87
C SER A 5 -15.70 -18.74 -50.67
N ASP A 6 -14.95 -19.83 -50.91
CA ASP A 6 -14.27 -20.56 -49.84
C ASP A 6 -13.29 -19.70 -49.06
N LYS A 7 -12.51 -18.90 -49.80
CA LYS A 7 -11.54 -18.00 -49.14
C LYS A 7 -12.23 -16.88 -48.39
N VAL A 8 -13.34 -16.37 -48.89
CA VAL A 8 -14.10 -15.34 -48.17
C VAL A 8 -14.67 -15.90 -46.87
N ASP A 9 -15.19 -17.14 -46.90
CA ASP A 9 -15.66 -17.77 -45.70
C ASP A 9 -14.55 -18.01 -44.69
N GLU A 10 -13.39 -18.42 -45.18
CA GLU A 10 -12.22 -18.63 -44.32
C GLU A 10 -11.80 -17.32 -43.62
N VAL A 11 -11.69 -16.25 -44.40
CA VAL A 11 -11.31 -14.94 -43.87
C VAL A 11 -12.36 -14.43 -42.89
N SER A 12 -13.62 -14.61 -43.18
CA SER A 12 -14.72 -14.21 -42.30
C SER A 12 -14.63 -14.94 -40.98
N THR A 13 -14.36 -16.24 -40.97
CA THR A 13 -14.18 -17.01 -39.74
C THR A 13 -13.00 -16.52 -38.92
N ARG A 14 -11.87 -16.24 -39.61
CA ARG A 14 -10.69 -15.69 -38.93
C ARG A 14 -10.96 -14.34 -38.31
N LEU A 15 -11.72 -13.51 -38.99
CA LEU A 15 -12.07 -12.19 -38.51
C LEU A 15 -12.93 -12.31 -37.24
N ASP A 16 -13.90 -13.22 -37.25
CA ASP A 16 -14.76 -13.46 -36.09
C ASP A 16 -13.93 -13.95 -34.90
N ASN A 17 -13.01 -14.87 -35.14
CA ASN A 17 -12.13 -15.38 -34.08
C ASN A 17 -11.25 -14.26 -33.51
N THR A 18 -10.70 -13.43 -34.37
CA THR A 18 -9.87 -12.31 -33.96
C THR A 18 -10.68 -11.30 -33.16
N SER A 19 -11.89 -11.01 -33.58
CA SER A 19 -12.80 -10.12 -32.88
C SER A 19 -13.13 -10.64 -31.47
N THR A 20 -13.41 -11.95 -31.36
CA THR A 20 -13.66 -12.58 -30.06
C THR A 20 -12.44 -12.45 -29.14
N LYS A 21 -11.25 -12.74 -29.66
CA LYS A 21 -10.02 -12.61 -28.87
C LYS A 21 -9.76 -11.19 -28.43
N LEU A 22 -10.07 -10.24 -29.30
CA LEU A 22 -9.91 -8.84 -28.97
C LEU A 22 -10.83 -8.44 -27.84
N ASN A 23 -12.09 -8.90 -27.87
CA ASN A 23 -13.03 -8.62 -26.80
C ASN A 23 -12.58 -9.23 -25.47
N GLU A 24 -12.08 -10.47 -25.51
CA GLU A 24 -11.54 -11.14 -24.33
C GLU A 24 -10.37 -10.34 -23.74
N THR A 25 -9.46 -9.88 -24.62
CA THR A 25 -8.30 -9.11 -24.19
C THR A 25 -8.73 -7.78 -23.59
N SER A 26 -9.72 -7.13 -24.18
CA SER A 26 -10.25 -5.88 -23.66
C SER A 26 -10.86 -6.08 -22.26
N THR A 27 -11.60 -7.15 -22.07
CA THR A 27 -12.17 -7.48 -20.76
C THR A 27 -11.06 -7.71 -19.72
N ARG A 28 -10.05 -8.47 -20.09
CA ARG A 28 -8.91 -8.73 -19.20
C ARG A 28 -8.19 -7.44 -18.85
N LEU A 29 -8.03 -6.56 -19.81
CA LEU A 29 -7.37 -5.29 -19.59
C LEU A 29 -8.15 -4.45 -18.58
N ASN A 30 -9.47 -4.41 -18.71
CA ASN A 30 -10.32 -3.69 -17.78
C ASN A 30 -10.22 -4.28 -16.37
N ASN A 31 -10.18 -5.60 -16.26
CA ASN A 31 -10.03 -6.27 -14.98
C ASN A 31 -8.69 -5.94 -14.32
N VAL A 32 -7.62 -5.95 -15.11
CA VAL A 32 -6.28 -5.60 -14.60
C VAL A 32 -6.24 -4.14 -14.17
N SER A 33 -6.85 -3.26 -14.94
CA SER A 33 -6.93 -1.85 -14.60
C SER A 33 -7.66 -1.63 -13.28
N THR A 34 -8.78 -2.32 -13.08
CA THR A 34 -9.53 -2.25 -11.82
C THR A 34 -8.67 -2.73 -10.65
N LYS A 35 -8.00 -3.86 -10.81
CA LYS A 35 -7.13 -4.40 -9.76
C LYS A 35 -5.97 -3.46 -9.45
N LEU A 36 -5.43 -2.83 -10.47
CA LEU A 36 -4.34 -1.87 -10.30
C LEU A 36 -4.81 -0.67 -9.46
N ASN A 37 -6.01 -0.17 -9.72
CA ASN A 37 -6.58 0.92 -8.94
C ASN A 37 -6.81 0.51 -7.49
N GLU A 38 -7.27 -0.72 -7.26
CA GLU A 38 -7.44 -1.24 -5.91
C GLU A 38 -6.12 -1.30 -5.16
N VAL A 39 -5.07 -1.80 -5.81
CA VAL A 39 -3.74 -1.90 -5.20
C VAL A 39 -3.20 -0.50 -4.91
N SER A 40 -3.39 0.44 -5.83
CA SER A 40 -2.95 1.82 -5.63
C SER A 40 -3.63 2.44 -4.41
N THR A 41 -4.94 2.24 -4.26
CA THR A 41 -5.68 2.74 -3.09
C THR A 41 -5.16 2.11 -1.79
N ARG A 42 -4.92 0.81 -1.81
CA ARG A 42 -4.38 0.11 -0.64
C ARG A 42 -3.00 0.63 -0.26
N LEU A 43 -2.19 0.91 -1.28
CA LEU A 43 -0.85 1.46 -1.06
C LEU A 43 -0.93 2.82 -0.40
N ASP A 44 -1.82 3.68 -0.87
CA ASP A 44 -2.02 5.00 -0.29
C ASP A 44 -2.48 4.89 1.16
N ASN A 45 -3.40 3.99 1.44
CA ASN A 45 -3.88 3.75 2.80
C ASN A 45 -2.76 3.25 3.70
N THR A 46 -1.93 2.33 3.20
CA THR A 46 -0.79 1.81 3.96
C THR A 46 0.24 2.90 4.23
N SER A 47 0.48 3.75 3.25
CA SER A 47 1.40 4.87 3.41
C SER A 47 0.91 5.84 4.49
N THR A 48 -0.39 6.15 4.49
CA THR A 48 -0.99 6.99 5.52
C THR A 48 -0.84 6.37 6.91
N ARG A 49 -1.11 5.07 7.02
CA ARG A 49 -0.97 4.36 8.30
C ARG A 49 0.48 4.37 8.78
N LEU A 50 1.41 4.20 7.86
CA LEU A 50 2.83 4.22 8.18
C LEU A 50 3.24 5.58 8.73
N ASN A 51 2.76 6.66 8.12
CA ASN A 51 3.02 8.01 8.60
C ASN A 51 2.44 8.23 9.99
N ASN A 52 1.25 7.71 10.23
CA ASN A 52 0.61 7.79 11.55
C ASN A 52 1.42 7.04 12.61
N VAL A 53 1.90 5.84 12.28
CA VAL A 53 2.73 5.06 13.21
C VAL A 53 4.04 5.77 13.48
N SER A 54 4.64 6.36 12.45
CA SER A 54 5.88 7.11 12.61
C SER A 54 5.69 8.30 13.55
N THR A 55 4.59 9.04 13.40
CA THR A 55 4.27 10.15 14.29
C THR A 55 4.08 9.68 15.73
N ARG A 56 3.37 8.58 15.93
CA ARG A 56 3.16 8.00 17.27
C ARG A 56 4.47 7.57 17.89
N LEU A 57 5.36 7.01 17.08
CA LEU A 57 6.66 6.58 17.55
C LEU A 57 7.48 7.78 18.03
N ASP A 58 7.47 8.88 17.26
CA ASP A 58 8.16 10.10 17.64
C ASP A 58 7.60 10.65 18.95
N ASN A 59 6.28 10.68 19.10
CA ASN A 59 5.63 11.14 20.32
C ASN A 59 6.00 10.26 21.51
N THR A 60 6.02 8.95 21.33
CA THR A 60 6.40 8.01 22.39
C THR A 60 7.86 8.18 22.78
N SER A 61 8.72 8.39 21.80
CA SER A 61 10.14 8.63 22.06
C SER A 61 10.34 9.92 22.88
N ASN A 62 9.62 10.97 22.52
CA ASN A 62 9.70 12.24 23.26
C ASN A 62 9.19 12.09 24.69
N ASN A 63 8.08 11.35 24.86
CA ASN A 63 7.54 11.08 26.19
C ASN A 63 8.50 10.26 27.04
N LEU A 64 9.18 9.31 26.41
CA LEU A 64 10.16 8.49 27.09
C LEU A 64 11.36 9.34 27.57
N ASN A 65 11.83 10.23 26.72
CA ASN A 65 12.91 11.16 27.09
C ASN A 65 12.50 12.03 28.28
N ASP A 66 11.29 12.59 28.25
CA ASP A 66 10.77 13.38 29.34
C ASP A 66 10.74 12.58 30.63
N THR A 67 10.25 11.36 30.57
CA THR A 67 10.17 10.47 31.74
C THR A 67 11.56 10.15 32.27
N SER A 68 12.52 9.93 31.37
CA SER A 68 13.90 9.65 31.76
C SER A 68 14.52 10.85 32.49
N ILE A 69 14.29 12.05 31.98
CA ILE A 69 14.79 13.29 32.62
C ILE A 69 14.16 13.46 34.02
N ARG A 70 12.86 13.24 34.12
CA ARG A 70 12.17 13.34 35.40
C ARG A 70 12.69 12.32 36.40
N LEU A 71 12.94 11.11 35.92
CA LEU A 71 13.45 10.05 36.79
C LEU A 71 14.83 10.42 37.33
N ASN A 72 15.71 10.94 36.48
CA ASN A 72 17.02 11.40 36.90
C ASN A 72 16.89 12.53 37.95
N ASP A 73 15.98 13.45 37.70
CA ASP A 73 15.74 14.56 38.61
C ASP A 73 15.29 14.07 39.99
N VAL A 74 14.32 13.16 40.01
CA VAL A 74 13.83 12.56 41.26
C VAL A 74 14.95 11.78 41.95
N SER A 75 15.72 11.03 41.21
CA SER A 75 16.84 10.25 41.77
C SER A 75 17.88 11.19 42.41
N THR A 76 18.20 12.29 41.77
CA THR A 76 19.15 13.27 42.30
C THR A 76 18.61 13.91 43.59
N ARG A 77 17.36 14.32 43.59
CA ARG A 77 16.72 14.92 44.76
C ARG A 77 16.66 13.95 45.92
N LEU A 78 16.34 12.71 45.66
CA LEU A 78 16.29 11.68 46.69
C LEU A 78 17.65 11.47 47.32
N LYS A 79 18.69 11.42 46.54
CA LYS A 79 20.05 11.32 47.02
C LYS A 79 20.46 12.52 47.88
N ASP A 80 20.14 13.71 47.42
CA ASP A 80 20.48 14.92 48.15
C ASP A 80 19.75 14.98 49.51
N ASP A 81 18.47 14.64 49.53
CA ASP A 81 17.69 14.61 50.75
C ASP A 81 18.22 13.57 51.72
N TYR A 82 18.55 12.39 51.22
CA TYR A 82 19.07 11.32 52.04
C TYR A 82 20.39 11.71 52.68
N VAL A 83 21.29 12.26 51.89
CA VAL A 83 22.62 12.68 52.40
C VAL A 83 22.49 13.83 53.40
N ASN A 84 21.63 14.80 53.12
CA ASN A 84 21.45 15.96 53.99
C ASN A 84 20.84 15.60 55.35
N LYS A 85 20.01 14.52 55.38
CA LYS A 85 19.38 14.09 56.65
C LYS A 85 20.28 13.21 57.48
N THR A 86 21.35 12.76 56.93
CA THR A 86 22.30 11.92 57.62
C THR A 86 23.34 12.76 58.29
#